data_45c341c44859e3a29f754135771e2722
#
_entry.id   45c341c44859e3a29f754135771e2722
#
_cell.length_a   1.000
_cell.length_b   1.000
_cell.length_c   1.000
_cell.angle_alpha   90.00
_cell.angle_beta   90.00
_cell.angle_gamma   90.00
#
_symmetry.space_group_name_H-M   'P 1'
#
loop_
_entity.id
_entity.type
_entity.pdbx_description
1 polymer ?
#
loop_
_entity_poly.entity_id
_entity_poly.type
_entity_poly.pdbx_seq_one_letter_code
_entity_poly.pdbx_strand_id
1 'polypeptide(L)'
;MTIKGGEGTRASNAQDHACWMRLALDHAERALNDGEAPIGCILLDKQGNVLSEGRNDMRETGNAVGHAEINAFRAAGAKISPQAGVVLVSTLEPCVMCTGAAMETGVTTVVFGLRAPADSGTSRVNPPSSPGSKAPEIIGGVLEAESRALFLQWLTRHEGDASRADQRAFIEQLMALTQGFTPAALVPPPPTPAKKPSPAVPSSDRDRTQMNPNA
;
A
#
# COMPACT_ATOMS: atom_id res chain seq x y z
N MET A 1 -37.85 30.55 -0.01
CA MET A 1 -37.26 29.82 1.14
C MET A 1 -36.40 28.72 0.55
N THR A 2 -35.09 28.98 0.34
CA THR A 2 -34.16 28.15 -0.41
C THR A 2 -33.40 27.30 0.60
N ILE A 3 -33.66 26.01 0.59
CA ILE A 3 -32.91 25.03 1.43
C ILE A 3 -31.57 24.81 0.75
N LYS A 4 -30.51 25.35 1.31
CA LYS A 4 -29.11 24.96 0.94
C LYS A 4 -28.90 23.56 1.47
N GLY A 5 -28.85 22.58 0.55
CA GLY A 5 -28.35 21.24 0.82
C GLY A 5 -26.86 21.32 1.15
N GLY A 6 -26.50 21.04 2.40
CA GLY A 6 -25.11 20.86 2.79
C GLY A 6 -24.57 19.58 2.12
N GLU A 7 -23.60 19.71 1.24
CA GLU A 7 -22.72 18.62 0.83
C GLU A 7 -21.84 18.27 2.04
N GLY A 8 -22.38 17.42 2.92
CA GLY A 8 -21.59 16.77 3.95
C GLY A 8 -20.67 15.78 3.26
N THR A 9 -19.36 16.03 3.29
CA THR A 9 -18.35 15.00 3.07
C THR A 9 -18.68 13.85 4.02
N ARG A 10 -19.18 12.74 3.46
CA ARG A 10 -19.47 11.52 4.21
C ARG A 10 -18.12 10.96 4.63
N ALA A 11 -17.69 11.24 5.85
CA ALA A 11 -16.60 10.52 6.46
C ALA A 11 -16.99 9.03 6.45
N SER A 12 -16.21 8.18 5.77
CA SER A 12 -16.43 6.74 5.78
C SER A 12 -16.40 6.28 7.23
N ASN A 13 -17.45 5.63 7.68
CA ASN A 13 -17.53 5.15 9.04
C ASN A 13 -16.83 3.78 9.17
N ALA A 14 -16.55 3.33 10.39
CA ALA A 14 -15.87 2.05 10.65
C ALA A 14 -16.61 0.85 10.05
N GLN A 15 -17.92 0.95 9.84
CA GLN A 15 -18.76 -0.08 9.24
C GLN A 15 -18.53 -0.18 7.72
N ASP A 16 -18.30 0.94 7.04
CA ASP A 16 -17.95 0.96 5.62
C ASP A 16 -16.56 0.31 5.44
N HIS A 17 -15.58 0.64 6.28
CA HIS A 17 -14.25 0.04 6.23
C HIS A 17 -14.27 -1.48 6.43
N ALA A 18 -15.08 -2.00 7.35
CA ALA A 18 -15.23 -3.44 7.57
C ALA A 18 -15.91 -4.13 6.37
N CYS A 19 -16.87 -3.46 5.72
CA CYS A 19 -17.51 -3.99 4.51
C CYS A 19 -16.49 -4.11 3.36
N TRP A 20 -15.70 -3.06 3.12
CA TRP A 20 -14.65 -3.04 2.10
C TRP A 20 -13.55 -4.06 2.39
N MET A 21 -13.15 -4.20 3.67
CA MET A 21 -12.14 -5.18 4.07
C MET A 21 -12.60 -6.62 3.80
N ARG A 22 -13.90 -6.94 3.93
CA ARG A 22 -14.41 -8.27 3.56
C ARG A 22 -14.22 -8.57 2.08
N LEU A 23 -14.42 -7.59 1.20
CA LEU A 23 -14.13 -7.76 -0.23
C LEU A 23 -12.64 -8.03 -0.47
N ALA A 24 -11.75 -7.32 0.22
CA ALA A 24 -10.31 -7.59 0.13
C ALA A 24 -9.95 -8.98 0.68
N LEU A 25 -10.61 -9.44 1.75
CA LEU A 25 -10.42 -10.78 2.32
C LEU A 25 -10.85 -11.88 1.34
N ASP A 26 -11.91 -11.69 0.56
CA ASP A 26 -12.31 -12.65 -0.48
C ASP A 26 -11.21 -12.85 -1.53
N HIS A 27 -10.45 -11.78 -1.87
CA HIS A 27 -9.28 -11.87 -2.76
C HIS A 27 -8.10 -12.54 -2.07
N ALA A 28 -7.90 -12.30 -0.77
CA ALA A 28 -6.86 -12.97 0.02
C ALA A 28 -7.12 -14.48 0.14
N GLU A 29 -8.38 -14.91 0.29
CA GLU A 29 -8.77 -16.32 0.29
C GLU A 29 -8.50 -16.99 -1.06
N ARG A 30 -8.73 -16.28 -2.18
CA ARG A 30 -8.36 -16.78 -3.51
C ARG A 30 -6.87 -16.98 -3.62
N ALA A 31 -6.05 -15.99 -3.20
CA ALA A 31 -4.60 -16.11 -3.16
C ALA A 31 -4.17 -17.34 -2.32
N LEU A 32 -4.77 -17.53 -1.13
CA LEU A 32 -4.53 -18.70 -0.28
C LEU A 32 -4.83 -20.02 -1.00
N ASN A 33 -5.93 -20.08 -1.75
CA ASN A 33 -6.34 -21.30 -2.47
C ASN A 33 -5.42 -21.60 -3.66
N ASP A 34 -4.83 -20.57 -4.27
CA ASP A 34 -3.81 -20.69 -5.31
C ASP A 34 -2.40 -20.94 -4.74
N GLY A 35 -2.30 -21.06 -3.40
CA GLY A 35 -1.03 -21.30 -2.69
C GLY A 35 -0.15 -20.08 -2.54
N GLU A 36 -0.64 -18.88 -2.82
CA GLU A 36 0.03 -17.62 -2.61
C GLU A 36 -0.06 -17.14 -1.16
N ALA A 37 0.75 -16.15 -0.79
CA ALA A 37 0.53 -15.42 0.46
C ALA A 37 -0.87 -14.79 0.44
N PRO A 38 -1.68 -14.95 1.50
CA PRO A 38 -3.09 -14.56 1.51
C PRO A 38 -3.26 -13.05 1.66
N ILE A 39 -2.93 -12.34 0.60
CA ILE A 39 -3.04 -10.88 0.52
C ILE A 39 -3.98 -10.51 -0.61
N GLY A 40 -5.01 -9.73 -0.28
CA GLY A 40 -5.98 -9.18 -1.21
C GLY A 40 -6.09 -7.67 -1.06
N CYS A 41 -6.38 -6.99 -2.16
CA CYS A 41 -6.50 -5.54 -2.22
C CYS A 41 -7.66 -5.13 -3.12
N ILE A 42 -8.36 -4.06 -2.74
CA ILE A 42 -9.32 -3.36 -3.60
C ILE A 42 -9.01 -1.87 -3.63
N LEU A 43 -9.30 -1.24 -4.75
CA LEU A 43 -9.30 0.21 -4.90
C LEU A 43 -10.73 0.70 -5.06
N LEU A 44 -11.07 1.77 -4.36
CA LEU A 44 -12.40 2.37 -4.36
C LEU A 44 -12.30 3.84 -4.78
N ASP A 45 -13.37 4.34 -5.40
CA ASP A 45 -13.55 5.78 -5.55
C ASP A 45 -14.03 6.43 -4.23
N LYS A 46 -14.09 7.76 -4.22
CA LYS A 46 -14.57 8.53 -3.06
C LYS A 46 -16.05 8.29 -2.68
N GLN A 47 -16.81 7.61 -3.54
CA GLN A 47 -18.18 7.20 -3.29
C GLN A 47 -18.26 5.77 -2.70
N GLY A 48 -17.13 5.05 -2.65
CA GLY A 48 -17.05 3.67 -2.18
C GLY A 48 -17.36 2.62 -3.26
N ASN A 49 -17.37 3.01 -4.55
CA ASN A 49 -17.51 2.04 -5.63
C ASN A 49 -16.16 1.38 -5.95
N VAL A 50 -16.16 0.08 -6.21
CA VAL A 50 -14.95 -0.66 -6.55
C VAL A 50 -14.46 -0.26 -7.95
N LEU A 51 -13.23 0.27 -8.01
CA LEU A 51 -12.54 0.60 -9.25
C LEU A 51 -11.78 -0.59 -9.81
N SER A 52 -11.14 -1.35 -8.92
CA SER A 52 -10.37 -2.55 -9.26
C SER A 52 -10.09 -3.39 -8.02
N GLU A 53 -9.60 -4.60 -8.29
CA GLU A 53 -9.29 -5.63 -7.31
C GLU A 53 -7.96 -6.28 -7.65
N GLY A 54 -7.24 -6.80 -6.65
CA GLY A 54 -5.99 -7.49 -6.82
C GLY A 54 -5.76 -8.53 -5.73
N ARG A 55 -4.99 -9.55 -6.06
CA ARG A 55 -4.47 -10.54 -5.11
C ARG A 55 -2.98 -10.73 -5.33
N ASN A 56 -2.30 -11.25 -4.33
CA ASN A 56 -0.91 -11.65 -4.48
C ASN A 56 -0.82 -12.80 -5.50
N ASP A 57 0.13 -12.70 -6.46
CA ASP A 57 0.35 -13.68 -7.53
C ASP A 57 1.85 -13.87 -7.85
N MET A 58 2.73 -13.55 -6.89
CA MET A 58 4.17 -13.54 -7.09
C MET A 58 4.72 -14.88 -7.60
N ARG A 59 4.25 -15.99 -7.06
CA ARG A 59 4.73 -17.33 -7.45
C ARG A 59 4.06 -17.80 -8.74
N GLU A 60 2.75 -17.59 -8.86
CA GLU A 60 1.98 -17.98 -10.05
C GLU A 60 2.58 -17.36 -11.32
N THR A 61 2.96 -16.09 -11.24
CA THR A 61 3.45 -15.32 -12.38
C THR A 61 4.98 -15.26 -12.47
N GLY A 62 5.70 -15.67 -11.42
CA GLY A 62 7.16 -15.46 -11.31
C GLY A 62 7.54 -13.96 -11.19
N ASN A 63 6.60 -13.10 -10.84
CA ASN A 63 6.79 -11.66 -10.77
C ASN A 63 7.04 -11.19 -9.34
N ALA A 64 8.27 -10.79 -9.03
CA ALA A 64 8.65 -10.34 -7.69
C ALA A 64 7.89 -9.10 -7.18
N VAL A 65 7.24 -8.35 -8.06
CA VAL A 65 6.39 -7.20 -7.71
C VAL A 65 4.89 -7.51 -7.80
N GLY A 66 4.51 -8.78 -7.91
CA GLY A 66 3.12 -9.26 -8.00
C GLY A 66 2.35 -9.17 -6.68
N HIS A 67 2.48 -8.04 -5.95
CA HIS A 67 1.72 -7.77 -4.74
C HIS A 67 0.26 -7.42 -5.07
N ALA A 68 -0.64 -7.72 -4.15
CA ALA A 68 -2.07 -7.48 -4.32
C ALA A 68 -2.37 -6.02 -4.70
N GLU A 69 -1.71 -5.06 -4.05
CA GLU A 69 -1.88 -3.63 -4.32
C GLU A 69 -1.39 -3.24 -5.71
N ILE A 70 -0.21 -3.74 -6.13
CA ILE A 70 0.33 -3.46 -7.46
C ILE A 70 -0.58 -4.05 -8.54
N ASN A 71 -1.10 -5.26 -8.32
CA ASN A 71 -2.06 -5.88 -9.23
C ASN A 71 -3.37 -5.08 -9.31
N ALA A 72 -3.88 -4.57 -8.18
CA ALA A 72 -5.03 -3.68 -8.17
C ALA A 72 -4.77 -2.36 -8.91
N PHE A 73 -3.62 -1.70 -8.72
CA PHE A 73 -3.24 -0.50 -9.46
C PHE A 73 -3.16 -0.76 -10.97
N ARG A 74 -2.54 -1.87 -11.36
CA ARG A 74 -2.44 -2.26 -12.78
C ARG A 74 -3.82 -2.51 -13.39
N ALA A 75 -4.71 -3.18 -12.68
CA ALA A 75 -6.07 -3.45 -13.14
C ALA A 75 -6.94 -2.20 -13.21
N ALA A 76 -6.70 -1.22 -12.34
CA ALA A 76 -7.41 0.06 -12.37
C ALA A 76 -7.07 0.88 -13.64
N GLY A 77 -5.81 0.85 -14.08
CA GLY A 77 -5.37 1.58 -15.26
C GLY A 77 -5.78 3.06 -15.21
N ALA A 78 -6.47 3.54 -16.25
CA ALA A 78 -6.90 4.92 -16.36
C ALA A 78 -8.08 5.32 -15.44
N LYS A 79 -8.63 4.40 -14.66
CA LYS A 79 -9.70 4.71 -13.70
C LYS A 79 -9.19 5.49 -12.48
N ILE A 80 -7.89 5.45 -12.21
CA ILE A 80 -7.26 6.18 -11.11
C ILE A 80 -6.54 7.42 -11.63
N SER A 81 -6.64 8.50 -10.85
CA SER A 81 -5.93 9.75 -11.08
C SER A 81 -5.71 10.46 -9.74
N PRO A 82 -4.73 11.37 -9.65
CA PRO A 82 -4.48 12.12 -8.41
C PRO A 82 -5.69 12.89 -7.86
N GLN A 83 -6.68 13.19 -8.70
CA GLN A 83 -7.89 13.91 -8.34
C GLN A 83 -9.07 13.00 -7.99
N ALA A 84 -8.96 11.69 -8.21
CA ALA A 84 -10.06 10.74 -8.02
C ALA A 84 -10.42 10.52 -6.55
N GLY A 85 -9.49 10.79 -5.62
CA GLY A 85 -9.72 10.56 -4.20
C GLY A 85 -9.84 9.07 -3.86
N VAL A 86 -8.89 8.28 -4.38
CA VAL A 86 -8.90 6.82 -4.28
C VAL A 86 -8.68 6.36 -2.85
N VAL A 87 -9.43 5.35 -2.42
CA VAL A 87 -9.21 4.60 -1.18
C VAL A 87 -8.61 3.24 -1.53
N LEU A 88 -7.49 2.90 -0.92
CA LEU A 88 -6.87 1.58 -1.00
C LEU A 88 -7.24 0.78 0.24
N VAL A 89 -7.72 -0.45 0.06
CA VAL A 89 -8.02 -1.39 1.16
C VAL A 89 -7.23 -2.66 0.93
N SER A 90 -6.35 -3.02 1.86
CA SER A 90 -5.50 -4.21 1.77
C SER A 90 -5.60 -5.05 3.04
N THR A 91 -5.58 -6.37 2.92
CA THR A 91 -5.64 -7.28 4.07
C THR A 91 -4.35 -7.28 4.90
N LEU A 92 -3.24 -6.84 4.31
CA LEU A 92 -1.95 -6.62 4.99
C LEU A 92 -1.53 -5.16 4.85
N GLU A 93 -0.84 -4.62 5.85
CA GLU A 93 -0.25 -3.29 5.78
C GLU A 93 0.67 -3.17 4.56
N PRO A 94 0.46 -2.18 3.66
CA PRO A 94 1.24 -2.03 2.45
C PRO A 94 2.74 -1.83 2.73
N CYS A 95 3.57 -2.56 2.01
CA CYS A 95 5.02 -2.44 2.06
C CYS A 95 5.52 -1.11 1.46
N VAL A 96 6.84 -0.87 1.52
CA VAL A 96 7.47 0.36 0.99
C VAL A 96 7.13 0.60 -0.49
N MET A 97 7.17 -0.45 -1.33
CA MET A 97 6.83 -0.36 -2.75
C MET A 97 5.37 0.03 -2.97
N CYS A 98 4.44 -0.66 -2.30
CA CYS A 98 3.00 -0.44 -2.46
C CYS A 98 2.56 0.92 -1.90
N THR A 99 3.17 1.35 -0.78
CA THR A 99 2.92 2.68 -0.21
C THR A 99 3.43 3.79 -1.13
N GLY A 100 4.61 3.62 -1.73
CA GLY A 100 5.14 4.55 -2.73
C GLY A 100 4.20 4.65 -3.95
N ALA A 101 3.74 3.51 -4.48
CA ALA A 101 2.77 3.48 -5.58
C ALA A 101 1.44 4.18 -5.21
N ALA A 102 0.96 3.98 -3.98
CA ALA A 102 -0.25 4.66 -3.49
C ALA A 102 -0.10 6.19 -3.48
N MET A 103 1.06 6.71 -3.03
CA MET A 103 1.35 8.15 -3.02
C MET A 103 1.45 8.72 -4.43
N GLU A 104 2.12 8.03 -5.35
CA GLU A 104 2.28 8.47 -6.74
C GLU A 104 0.96 8.46 -7.52
N THR A 105 0.05 7.55 -7.19
CA THR A 105 -1.27 7.43 -7.85
C THR A 105 -2.36 8.28 -7.21
N GLY A 106 -2.03 9.03 -6.15
CA GLY A 106 -2.96 9.95 -5.49
C GLY A 106 -4.01 9.26 -4.61
N VAL A 107 -3.66 8.11 -4.02
CA VAL A 107 -4.46 7.49 -2.96
C VAL A 107 -4.56 8.44 -1.78
N THR A 108 -5.77 8.71 -1.31
CA THR A 108 -6.04 9.64 -0.20
C THR A 108 -6.19 8.94 1.14
N THR A 109 -6.57 7.66 1.12
CA THR A 109 -6.77 6.86 2.33
C THR A 109 -6.30 5.44 2.09
N VAL A 110 -5.52 4.90 3.02
CA VAL A 110 -5.10 3.50 3.07
C VAL A 110 -5.76 2.85 4.27
N VAL A 111 -6.58 1.84 4.02
CA VAL A 111 -7.20 0.99 5.04
C VAL A 111 -6.51 -0.36 5.00
N PHE A 112 -6.04 -0.88 6.13
CA PHE A 112 -5.45 -2.20 6.14
C PHE A 112 -5.90 -3.08 7.33
N GLY A 113 -5.82 -4.40 7.13
CA GLY A 113 -6.15 -5.40 8.14
C GLY A 113 -4.98 -5.62 9.11
N LEU A 114 -4.15 -6.60 8.82
CA LEU A 114 -3.01 -6.98 9.66
C LEU A 114 -1.83 -6.03 9.48
N ARG A 115 -1.20 -5.65 10.58
CA ARG A 115 0.07 -4.89 10.57
C ARG A 115 1.23 -5.72 10.03
N ALA A 116 2.19 -5.04 9.38
CA ALA A 116 3.45 -5.64 8.92
C ALA A 116 4.67 -4.87 9.48
N PRO A 117 4.99 -4.95 10.79
CA PRO A 117 5.97 -4.06 11.42
C PRO A 117 7.37 -4.11 10.82
N ALA A 118 7.80 -5.26 10.30
CA ALA A 118 9.09 -5.42 9.66
C ALA A 118 9.14 -4.79 8.25
N ASP A 119 8.01 -4.79 7.52
CA ASP A 119 7.90 -4.41 6.12
C ASP A 119 7.04 -3.17 5.88
N SER A 120 6.53 -2.54 6.94
CA SER A 120 5.64 -1.39 6.88
C SER A 120 6.19 -0.28 5.98
N GLY A 121 5.44 0.07 4.95
CA GLY A 121 5.68 1.26 4.14
C GLY A 121 4.95 2.48 4.68
N THR A 122 3.79 2.27 5.31
CA THR A 122 2.93 3.36 5.79
C THR A 122 3.59 4.25 6.84
N SER A 123 4.55 3.71 7.60
CA SER A 123 5.32 4.44 8.61
C SER A 123 6.71 4.90 8.14
N ARG A 124 7.18 4.50 6.95
CA ARG A 124 8.55 4.72 6.48
C ARG A 124 8.67 5.54 5.20
N VAL A 125 7.63 5.51 4.35
CA VAL A 125 7.64 6.25 3.08
C VAL A 125 7.10 7.65 3.30
N ASN A 126 7.88 8.64 2.86
CA ASN A 126 7.42 10.03 2.80
C ASN A 126 6.94 10.34 1.39
N PRO A 127 5.91 11.18 1.23
CA PRO A 127 5.47 11.59 -0.10
C PRO A 127 6.59 12.29 -0.86
N PRO A 128 6.71 12.04 -2.18
CA PRO A 128 7.66 12.78 -3.01
C PRO A 128 7.34 14.27 -3.02
N SER A 129 8.35 15.08 -3.35
CA SER A 129 8.22 16.55 -3.39
C SER A 129 7.44 17.06 -4.61
N SER A 130 6.89 16.18 -5.45
CA SER A 130 6.11 16.55 -6.62
C SER A 130 4.78 17.21 -6.25
N PRO A 131 4.33 18.21 -7.03
CA PRO A 131 3.06 18.87 -6.79
C PRO A 131 1.89 17.85 -6.79
N GLY A 132 1.09 17.84 -5.75
CA GLY A 132 -0.06 16.94 -5.63
C GLY A 132 0.20 15.63 -4.90
N SER A 133 1.46 15.24 -4.68
CA SER A 133 1.78 14.08 -3.86
C SER A 133 1.56 14.41 -2.38
N LYS A 134 0.78 13.57 -1.69
CA LYS A 134 0.45 13.72 -0.26
C LYS A 134 0.51 12.36 0.44
N ALA A 135 0.86 12.38 1.71
CA ALA A 135 0.67 11.20 2.54
C ALA A 135 -0.83 10.88 2.64
N PRO A 136 -1.24 9.64 2.39
CA PRO A 136 -2.62 9.21 2.62
C PRO A 136 -2.94 9.18 4.12
N GLU A 137 -4.22 9.31 4.46
CA GLU A 137 -4.72 8.92 5.77
C GLU A 137 -4.54 7.42 5.96
N ILE A 138 -4.08 7.00 7.14
CA ILE A 138 -3.79 5.59 7.44
C ILE A 138 -4.75 5.07 8.51
N ILE A 139 -5.49 4.00 8.17
CA ILE A 139 -6.46 3.33 9.04
C ILE A 139 -6.10 1.85 9.11
N GLY A 140 -5.52 1.41 10.22
CA GLY A 140 -5.09 0.02 10.40
C GLY A 140 -5.94 -0.77 11.37
N GLY A 141 -5.80 -2.11 11.34
CA GLY A 141 -6.46 -3.02 12.27
C GLY A 141 -7.91 -3.37 11.92
N VAL A 142 -8.34 -3.09 10.70
CA VAL A 142 -9.71 -3.39 10.25
C VAL A 142 -9.84 -4.87 9.92
N LEU A 143 -10.63 -5.61 10.70
CA LEU A 143 -10.76 -7.07 10.61
C LEU A 143 -9.38 -7.78 10.66
N GLU A 144 -8.52 -7.30 11.57
CA GLU A 144 -7.15 -7.83 11.74
C GLU A 144 -7.14 -9.33 12.07
N ALA A 145 -8.08 -9.80 12.88
CA ALA A 145 -8.17 -11.19 13.28
C ALA A 145 -8.46 -12.12 12.08
N GLU A 146 -9.33 -11.70 11.18
CA GLU A 146 -9.68 -12.42 9.94
C GLU A 146 -8.47 -12.47 8.99
N SER A 147 -7.78 -11.34 8.79
CA SER A 147 -6.55 -11.30 8.01
C SER A 147 -5.49 -12.24 8.59
N ARG A 148 -5.27 -12.19 9.91
CA ARG A 148 -4.33 -13.07 10.62
C ARG A 148 -4.68 -14.54 10.44
N ALA A 149 -5.95 -14.90 10.51
CA ALA A 149 -6.41 -16.28 10.39
C ALA A 149 -6.02 -16.90 9.03
N LEU A 150 -6.06 -16.12 7.95
CA LEU A 150 -5.63 -16.57 6.62
C LEU A 150 -4.13 -16.89 6.58
N PHE A 151 -3.28 -16.08 7.21
CA PHE A 151 -1.84 -16.36 7.29
C PHE A 151 -1.54 -17.61 8.14
N LEU A 152 -2.26 -17.82 9.24
CA LEU A 152 -2.13 -19.05 10.03
C LEU A 152 -2.57 -20.28 9.23
N GLN A 153 -3.65 -20.19 8.46
CA GLN A 153 -4.07 -21.27 7.55
C GLN A 153 -3.00 -21.55 6.48
N TRP A 154 -2.37 -20.50 5.93
CA TRP A 154 -1.29 -20.66 4.98
C TRP A 154 -0.12 -21.45 5.58
N LEU A 155 0.33 -21.10 6.79
CA LEU A 155 1.40 -21.83 7.51
C LEU A 155 1.06 -23.30 7.71
N THR A 156 -0.17 -23.60 8.07
CA THR A 156 -0.64 -24.99 8.26
C THR A 156 -0.68 -25.77 6.93
N ARG A 157 -1.18 -25.14 5.85
CA ARG A 157 -1.26 -25.79 4.53
C ARG A 157 0.10 -26.11 3.92
N HIS A 158 1.13 -25.35 4.28
CA HIS A 158 2.48 -25.47 3.72
C HIS A 158 3.51 -25.95 4.76
N GLU A 159 3.06 -26.67 5.78
CA GLU A 159 3.95 -27.25 6.78
C GLU A 159 4.91 -28.26 6.11
N GLY A 160 6.23 -28.08 6.33
CA GLY A 160 7.24 -28.96 5.75
C GLY A 160 7.56 -28.75 4.27
N ASP A 161 6.91 -27.80 3.58
CA ASP A 161 7.22 -27.49 2.17
C ASP A 161 8.49 -26.64 2.07
N ALA A 162 9.63 -27.30 1.80
CA ALA A 162 10.93 -26.64 1.67
C ALA A 162 10.97 -25.64 0.48
N SER A 163 10.14 -25.81 -0.56
CA SER A 163 10.08 -24.90 -1.70
C SER A 163 9.52 -23.52 -1.34
N ARG A 164 8.97 -23.37 -0.13
CA ARG A 164 8.34 -22.15 0.41
C ARG A 164 9.06 -21.61 1.64
N ALA A 165 10.28 -22.03 1.91
CA ALA A 165 11.02 -21.69 3.11
C ALA A 165 11.11 -20.17 3.35
N ASP A 166 11.42 -19.38 2.32
CA ASP A 166 11.54 -17.92 2.42
C ASP A 166 10.19 -17.25 2.72
N GLN A 167 9.13 -17.66 2.04
CA GLN A 167 7.78 -17.16 2.24
C GLN A 167 7.27 -17.53 3.64
N ARG A 168 7.59 -18.76 4.09
CA ARG A 168 7.26 -19.23 5.42
C ARG A 168 7.97 -18.41 6.49
N ALA A 169 9.28 -18.16 6.35
CA ALA A 169 10.05 -17.34 7.29
C ALA A 169 9.47 -15.92 7.42
N PHE A 170 9.08 -15.31 6.30
CA PHE A 170 8.40 -14.01 6.31
C PHE A 170 7.09 -14.06 7.10
N ILE A 171 6.23 -15.06 6.85
CA ILE A 171 4.92 -15.17 7.51
C ILE A 171 5.09 -15.50 8.99
N GLU A 172 6.03 -16.37 9.38
CA GLU A 172 6.35 -16.68 10.78
C GLU A 172 6.83 -15.43 11.53
N GLN A 173 7.70 -14.63 10.92
CA GLN A 173 8.14 -13.35 11.47
C GLN A 173 6.97 -12.37 11.63
N LEU A 174 6.11 -12.26 10.62
CA LEU A 174 4.90 -11.43 10.66
C LEU A 174 4.01 -11.83 11.83
N MET A 175 3.75 -13.12 11.99
CA MET A 175 2.94 -13.64 13.11
C MET A 175 3.57 -13.36 14.47
N ALA A 176 4.88 -13.53 14.61
CA ALA A 176 5.60 -13.27 15.86
C ALA A 176 5.55 -11.78 16.26
N LEU A 177 5.78 -10.87 15.31
CA LEU A 177 5.82 -9.42 15.55
C LEU A 177 4.44 -8.81 15.83
N THR A 178 3.37 -9.50 15.44
CA THR A 178 2.00 -9.03 15.62
C THR A 178 1.26 -9.74 16.76
N GLN A 179 1.90 -10.64 17.49
CA GLN A 179 1.32 -11.27 18.69
C GLN A 179 1.19 -10.25 19.84
N GLY A 180 -0.03 -10.07 20.34
CA GLY A 180 -0.29 -9.21 21.51
C GLY A 180 -0.38 -7.71 21.19
N PHE A 181 -0.45 -7.34 19.92
CA PHE A 181 -0.68 -5.96 19.53
C PHE A 181 -2.16 -5.60 19.76
N THR A 182 -2.44 -4.87 20.82
CA THR A 182 -3.71 -4.14 20.98
C THR A 182 -3.62 -2.88 20.11
N PRO A 183 -4.61 -2.55 19.28
CA PRO A 183 -4.60 -1.32 18.49
C PRO A 183 -4.70 -0.12 19.43
N ALA A 184 -3.59 0.30 20.00
CA ALA A 184 -3.45 1.60 20.62
C ALA A 184 -3.21 2.62 19.53
N ALA A 185 -3.92 3.74 19.61
CA ALA A 185 -3.94 4.83 18.65
C ALA A 185 -2.60 5.03 17.90
N LEU A 186 -2.67 5.04 16.57
CA LEU A 186 -1.59 5.44 15.70
C LEU A 186 -1.13 6.86 16.08
N VAL A 187 -0.06 6.95 16.85
CA VAL A 187 0.67 8.21 17.02
C VAL A 187 1.49 8.38 15.74
N PRO A 188 1.25 9.41 14.92
CA PRO A 188 2.10 9.66 13.76
C PRO A 188 3.55 9.82 14.22
N PRO A 189 4.54 9.31 13.45
CA PRO A 189 5.94 9.50 13.78
C PRO A 189 6.26 11.00 13.88
N PRO A 190 7.19 11.39 14.76
CA PRO A 190 7.61 12.79 14.86
C PRO A 190 8.14 13.26 13.49
N PRO A 191 7.91 14.52 13.11
CA PRO A 191 8.38 15.06 11.84
C PRO A 191 9.89 14.87 11.71
N THR A 192 10.31 14.29 10.59
CA THR A 192 11.74 14.08 10.29
C THR A 192 12.45 15.43 10.27
N PRO A 193 13.59 15.60 10.95
CA PRO A 193 14.32 16.87 10.96
C PRO A 193 14.68 17.24 9.51
N ALA A 194 14.43 18.49 9.15
CA ALA A 194 14.68 19.04 7.82
C ALA A 194 16.12 18.73 7.38
N LYS A 195 16.24 18.07 6.22
CA LYS A 195 17.53 17.74 5.61
C LYS A 195 18.28 19.03 5.35
N LYS A 196 19.47 19.17 5.91
CA LYS A 196 20.35 20.31 5.60
C LYS A 196 20.54 20.39 4.07
N PRO A 197 20.50 21.58 3.46
CA PRO A 197 20.72 21.71 2.03
C PRO A 197 22.08 21.12 1.65
N SER A 198 22.09 20.28 0.61
CA SER A 198 23.33 19.78 0.01
C SER A 198 24.20 20.95 -0.45
N PRO A 199 25.53 20.89 -0.28
CA PRO A 199 26.42 21.92 -0.82
C PRO A 199 26.24 22.00 -2.35
N ALA A 200 26.14 23.22 -2.85
CA ALA A 200 26.00 23.46 -4.28
C ALA A 200 27.18 22.85 -5.05
N VAL A 201 26.88 22.09 -6.08
CA VAL A 201 27.87 21.58 -7.03
C VAL A 201 28.41 22.77 -7.80
N PRO A 202 29.73 23.05 -7.80
CA PRO A 202 30.28 24.16 -8.59
C PRO A 202 30.05 23.86 -10.10
N SER A 203 29.49 24.84 -10.79
CA SER A 203 29.36 24.81 -12.24
C SER A 203 30.74 24.75 -12.89
N SER A 204 31.08 23.66 -13.54
CA SER A 204 32.27 23.60 -14.38
C SER A 204 31.96 24.39 -15.67
N ASP A 205 32.38 25.64 -15.70
CA ASP A 205 32.55 26.42 -16.92
C ASP A 205 33.57 25.70 -17.82
N ARG A 206 33.10 24.94 -18.79
CA ARG A 206 33.95 24.48 -19.88
C ARG A 206 33.90 25.53 -20.96
N ASP A 207 34.89 26.39 -20.91
CA ASP A 207 35.35 27.26 -21.98
C ASP A 207 35.43 26.48 -23.30
N ARG A 208 34.51 26.76 -24.22
CA ARG A 208 34.51 26.31 -25.61
C ARG A 208 34.96 27.46 -26.47
N THR A 209 36.23 27.74 -26.46
CA THR A 209 36.86 28.65 -27.43
C THR A 209 37.69 27.84 -28.42
N GLN A 210 37.32 28.03 -29.69
CA GLN A 210 38.13 27.89 -30.93
C GLN A 210 38.40 26.46 -31.45
N MET A 211 37.56 26.04 -32.36
CA MET A 211 38.02 25.31 -33.52
C MET A 211 37.85 26.18 -34.80
N ASN A 212 39.02 26.54 -35.32
CA ASN A 212 39.22 27.29 -36.58
C ASN A 212 38.81 26.42 -37.80
N PRO A 213 38.02 26.91 -38.74
CA PRO A 213 37.75 26.18 -39.99
C PRO A 213 38.71 26.72 -41.06
N ASN A 214 39.83 26.07 -41.29
CA ASN A 214 40.61 26.11 -42.54
C ASN A 214 41.92 25.31 -42.36
N ALA A 215 41.91 24.07 -42.81
CA ALA A 215 43.01 23.38 -43.50
C ALA A 215 42.47 22.03 -44.06
#